data_b1ba2340c764c43ff702679779ccad88
#
_entry.id   b1ba2340c764c43ff702679779ccad88
#
_cell.length_a   1.000
_cell.length_b   1.000
_cell.length_c   1.000
_cell.angle_alpha   90.00
_cell.angle_beta   90.00
_cell.angle_gamma   90.00
#
_symmetry.space_group_name_H-M   'P 1'
#
loop_
_entity.id
_entity.type
_entity.pdbx_description
1 polymer ?
#
loop_
_entity_poly.entity_id
_entity_poly.type
_entity_poly.pdbx_seq_one_letter_code
_entity_poly.pdbx_strand_id
1 'polypeptide(L)'
;MGNSMHSLKTLLQLPCGWRCSRQIISSDGITLHLHGKRKKAQCPECFKRSDSVHSCRRRRIQHLPCSGHTLWLVFSVRHWYCRNPACSRKIFAGSLAPFAGSHQQSSQALQNLQRQLGLIAGGEAGKRAATAVGLRCSADTLLRRVINTPETKQSGAPHVGIDEWAWHRGHRYGTLIVNLDTHRPLVLLPGRDQRTLATWFRKYPEIQVVSRDRSGVYATAAREGAPQARQVADRWHLLKNIGDALERMMYRHIPLIRLVASELSPKKSPDPEPSVPAASLRRPERLKQQTRKKRHQRWTEVMAL
;
A
#
# COMPACT_ATOMS: atom_id res chain seq x y z
N MET A 1 2.39 45.14 2.89
CA MET A 1 2.64 43.94 3.73
C MET A 1 1.46 42.92 3.79
N GLY A 2 0.39 43.09 3.03
CA GLY A 2 -0.81 42.23 3.09
C GLY A 2 -0.75 40.91 2.30
N ASN A 3 0.07 40.81 1.26
CA ASN A 3 0.06 39.70 0.32
C ASN A 3 0.82 38.40 0.76
N SER A 4 1.81 38.57 1.64
CA SER A 4 2.68 37.44 2.07
C SER A 4 1.96 36.41 2.96
N MET A 5 0.97 36.85 3.77
CA MET A 5 0.24 35.97 4.71
C MET A 5 -0.86 35.12 4.03
N HIS A 6 -1.39 35.54 2.88
CA HIS A 6 -2.34 34.72 2.11
C HIS A 6 -1.64 33.52 1.44
N SER A 7 -0.42 33.70 0.96
CA SER A 7 0.35 32.64 0.32
C SER A 7 0.74 31.51 1.30
N LEU A 8 1.12 31.85 2.52
CA LEU A 8 1.53 30.86 3.54
C LEU A 8 0.37 29.96 3.99
N LYS A 9 -0.86 30.50 4.05
CA LYS A 9 -2.07 29.70 4.36
C LYS A 9 -2.40 28.70 3.29
N THR A 10 -2.31 29.11 2.03
CA THR A 10 -2.58 28.25 0.88
C THR A 10 -1.52 27.17 0.78
N LEU A 11 -0.26 27.54 0.93
CA LEU A 11 0.88 26.65 0.86
C LEU A 11 0.87 25.56 1.97
N LEU A 12 0.51 25.95 3.18
CA LEU A 12 0.42 25.06 4.33
C LEU A 12 -1.01 24.50 4.54
N GLN A 13 -1.94 24.72 3.62
CA GLN A 13 -3.33 24.24 3.71
C GLN A 13 -3.96 24.53 5.10
N LEU A 14 -3.65 25.66 5.70
CA LEU A 14 -4.14 26.00 7.05
C LEU A 14 -5.65 26.22 7.04
N PRO A 15 -6.35 25.81 8.10
CA PRO A 15 -7.80 25.99 8.16
C PRO A 15 -8.17 27.47 8.12
N CYS A 16 -9.31 27.78 7.47
CA CYS A 16 -9.81 29.16 7.38
C CYS A 16 -10.08 29.77 8.76
N GLY A 17 -9.81 31.08 8.88
CA GLY A 17 -10.07 31.81 10.14
C GLY A 17 -8.95 31.74 11.17
N TRP A 18 -7.78 31.19 10.83
CA TRP A 18 -6.60 31.20 11.69
C TRP A 18 -5.54 32.16 11.17
N ARG A 19 -4.80 32.79 12.08
CA ARG A 19 -3.65 33.67 11.79
C ARG A 19 -2.42 33.16 12.54
N CYS A 20 -1.28 33.16 11.85
CA CYS A 20 0.01 32.96 12.50
C CYS A 20 0.40 34.24 13.26
N SER A 21 0.68 34.11 14.55
CA SER A 21 1.13 35.22 15.41
C SER A 21 2.62 35.14 15.72
N ARG A 22 3.19 33.96 15.72
CA ARG A 22 4.59 33.72 16.04
C ARG A 22 5.08 32.50 15.28
N GLN A 23 6.29 32.55 14.77
CA GLN A 23 7.04 31.42 14.24
C GLN A 23 8.32 31.24 15.06
N ILE A 24 8.66 29.99 15.28
CA ILE A 24 9.90 29.56 15.95
C ILE A 24 10.56 28.52 15.07
N ILE A 25 11.81 28.79 14.69
CA ILE A 25 12.64 27.86 13.94
C ILE A 25 13.75 27.42 14.89
N SER A 26 13.89 26.10 15.05
CA SER A 26 14.89 25.50 15.93
C SER A 26 15.45 24.22 15.28
N SER A 27 16.46 23.61 15.90
CA SER A 27 16.96 22.29 15.52
C SER A 27 15.88 21.20 15.52
N ASP A 28 14.83 21.35 16.34
CA ASP A 28 13.70 20.42 16.43
C ASP A 28 12.64 20.59 15.35
N GLY A 29 12.76 21.64 14.52
CA GLY A 29 11.85 21.95 13.44
C GLY A 29 11.21 23.35 13.52
N ILE A 30 10.13 23.50 12.78
CA ILE A 30 9.40 24.77 12.65
C ILE A 30 8.12 24.68 13.49
N THR A 31 7.89 25.67 14.35
CA THR A 31 6.66 25.78 15.14
C THR A 31 5.94 27.07 14.80
N LEU A 32 4.68 26.98 14.36
CA LEU A 32 3.81 28.11 14.08
C LEU A 32 2.71 28.20 15.16
N HIS A 33 2.63 29.36 15.81
CA HIS A 33 1.56 29.67 16.76
C HIS A 33 0.38 30.33 16.04
N LEU A 34 -0.79 29.74 16.15
CA LEU A 34 -1.98 30.10 15.40
C LEU A 34 -3.11 30.54 16.33
N HIS A 35 -3.70 31.70 16.03
CA HIS A 35 -4.85 32.24 16.76
C HIS A 35 -6.09 32.31 15.87
N GLY A 36 -7.22 31.86 16.41
CA GLY A 36 -8.51 31.95 15.73
C GLY A 36 -9.07 33.37 15.70
N LYS A 37 -9.52 33.82 14.53
CA LYS A 37 -10.18 35.14 14.35
C LYS A 37 -11.65 35.14 14.78
N ARG A 38 -12.29 33.96 14.85
CA ARG A 38 -13.73 33.85 15.11
C ARG A 38 -14.07 34.40 16.51
N LYS A 39 -15.00 35.34 16.56
CA LYS A 39 -15.52 35.90 17.83
C LYS A 39 -16.72 35.12 18.37
N LYS A 40 -17.34 34.28 17.56
CA LYS A 40 -18.51 33.44 17.91
C LYS A 40 -18.29 32.01 17.39
N ALA A 41 -18.87 31.02 18.08
CA ALA A 41 -18.86 29.63 17.67
C ALA A 41 -20.25 29.03 17.89
N GLN A 42 -20.52 27.94 17.15
CA GLN A 42 -21.80 27.23 17.21
C GLN A 42 -21.63 25.98 18.08
N CYS A 43 -22.56 25.77 19.00
CA CYS A 43 -22.61 24.58 19.83
C CYS A 43 -22.86 23.34 18.94
N PRO A 44 -22.07 22.26 19.06
CA PRO A 44 -22.23 21.09 18.21
C PRO A 44 -23.48 20.26 18.50
N GLU A 45 -24.16 20.47 19.63
CA GLU A 45 -25.38 19.73 19.97
C GLU A 45 -26.65 20.51 19.64
N CYS A 46 -26.75 21.76 20.12
CA CYS A 46 -27.99 22.54 19.92
C CYS A 46 -27.90 23.56 18.79
N PHE A 47 -26.77 23.66 18.12
CA PHE A 47 -26.50 24.57 17.01
C PHE A 47 -26.69 26.07 17.29
N LYS A 48 -27.01 26.46 18.52
CA LYS A 48 -27.06 27.89 18.91
C LYS A 48 -25.65 28.49 18.93
N ARG A 49 -25.52 29.73 18.46
CA ARG A 49 -24.27 30.47 18.46
C ARG A 49 -23.99 31.09 19.85
N SER A 50 -22.73 31.07 20.26
CA SER A 50 -22.27 31.71 21.48
C SER A 50 -21.03 32.57 21.18
N ASP A 51 -20.94 33.70 21.85
CA ASP A 51 -19.80 34.61 21.89
C ASP A 51 -19.12 34.62 23.28
N SER A 52 -19.70 33.92 24.24
CA SER A 52 -19.20 33.82 25.60
C SER A 52 -18.05 32.81 25.69
N VAL A 53 -16.83 33.36 25.82
CA VAL A 53 -15.61 32.54 25.93
C VAL A 53 -15.46 32.04 27.36
N HIS A 54 -15.29 30.72 27.51
CA HIS A 54 -14.97 30.09 28.78
C HIS A 54 -13.45 30.11 29.05
N SER A 55 -12.65 29.62 28.10
CA SER A 55 -11.21 29.47 28.25
C SER A 55 -10.52 29.35 26.87
N CYS A 56 -9.19 29.37 26.89
CA CYS A 56 -8.39 29.12 25.71
C CYS A 56 -7.34 28.05 26.01
N ARG A 57 -7.29 26.99 25.24
CA ARG A 57 -6.31 25.91 25.40
C ARG A 57 -5.44 25.77 24.16
N ARG A 58 -4.16 25.42 24.34
CA ARG A 58 -3.23 25.17 23.24
C ARG A 58 -3.34 23.75 22.81
N ARG A 59 -3.50 23.52 21.47
CA ARG A 59 -3.40 22.21 20.83
C ARG A 59 -2.21 22.21 19.90
N ARG A 60 -1.27 21.30 20.13
CA ARG A 60 -0.11 21.07 19.26
C ARG A 60 -0.46 19.98 18.27
N ILE A 61 -0.33 20.27 16.97
CA ILE A 61 -0.63 19.33 15.87
C ILE A 61 0.57 19.28 14.95
N GLN A 62 1.08 18.10 14.67
CA GLN A 62 2.10 17.91 13.66
C GLN A 62 1.45 18.01 12.27
N HIS A 63 2.13 18.72 11.37
CA HIS A 63 1.68 18.87 9.99
C HIS A 63 2.70 18.29 9.02
N LEU A 64 2.42 18.33 7.70
CA LEU A 64 3.36 17.93 6.67
C LEU A 64 4.72 18.60 6.88
N PRO A 65 5.85 17.90 6.70
CA PRO A 65 7.17 18.52 6.84
C PRO A 65 7.36 19.65 5.84
N CYS A 66 8.14 20.63 6.21
CA CYS A 66 8.44 21.78 5.37
C CYS A 66 9.96 21.89 5.21
N SER A 67 10.46 21.84 3.96
CA SER A 67 11.89 21.96 3.65
C SER A 67 12.79 21.04 4.49
N GLY A 68 12.39 19.76 4.65
CA GLY A 68 13.15 18.78 5.44
C GLY A 68 13.02 18.92 6.96
N HIS A 69 12.20 19.85 7.44
CA HIS A 69 11.96 20.08 8.87
C HIS A 69 10.58 19.63 9.32
N THR A 70 10.50 19.09 10.53
CA THR A 70 9.21 18.79 11.17
C THR A 70 8.44 20.11 11.41
N LEU A 71 7.18 20.15 10.97
CA LEU A 71 6.30 21.30 11.17
C LEU A 71 5.28 21.04 12.26
N TRP A 72 5.27 21.92 13.27
CA TRP A 72 4.33 21.92 14.37
C TRP A 72 3.42 23.15 14.29
N LEU A 73 2.12 22.92 14.43
CA LEU A 73 1.12 23.96 14.51
C LEU A 73 0.52 24.00 15.91
N VAL A 74 0.66 25.10 16.60
CA VAL A 74 0.12 25.32 17.95
C VAL A 74 -1.10 26.20 17.86
N PHE A 75 -2.27 25.58 17.89
CA PHE A 75 -3.55 26.28 17.82
C PHE A 75 -4.01 26.73 19.19
N SER A 76 -4.29 28.04 19.37
CA SER A 76 -4.98 28.60 20.54
C SER A 76 -6.49 28.42 20.37
N VAL A 77 -7.02 27.27 20.81
CA VAL A 77 -8.43 26.88 20.65
C VAL A 77 -9.27 27.45 21.79
N ARG A 78 -10.23 28.31 21.45
CA ARG A 78 -11.20 28.85 22.44
C ARG A 78 -12.23 27.77 22.78
N HIS A 79 -12.60 27.74 24.06
CA HIS A 79 -13.75 27.02 24.60
C HIS A 79 -14.84 28.03 24.89
N TRP A 80 -16.08 27.69 24.61
CA TRP A 80 -17.24 28.58 24.65
C TRP A 80 -18.29 28.00 25.59
N TYR A 81 -19.01 28.87 26.30
CA TYR A 81 -20.21 28.49 27.01
C TYR A 81 -21.38 28.29 26.05
N CYS A 82 -22.12 27.21 26.22
CA CYS A 82 -23.45 27.10 25.59
C CYS A 82 -24.46 27.81 26.46
N ARG A 83 -25.04 28.89 25.94
CA ARG A 83 -26.03 29.71 26.65
C ARG A 83 -27.48 29.19 26.47
N ASN A 84 -27.68 28.05 25.85
CA ASN A 84 -28.99 27.41 25.76
C ASN A 84 -29.27 26.62 27.04
N PRO A 85 -30.25 27.02 27.90
CA PRO A 85 -30.55 26.31 29.15
C PRO A 85 -31.00 24.88 28.94
N ALA A 86 -31.69 24.60 27.81
CA ALA A 86 -32.18 23.28 27.43
C ALA A 86 -31.10 22.35 26.82
N CYS A 87 -29.85 22.83 26.65
CA CYS A 87 -28.77 22.02 26.09
C CYS A 87 -28.02 21.31 27.20
N SER A 88 -27.78 20.01 27.02
CA SER A 88 -26.97 19.18 27.92
C SER A 88 -25.52 19.66 27.99
N ARG A 89 -25.00 20.19 26.87
CA ARG A 89 -23.62 20.67 26.76
C ARG A 89 -23.48 22.08 27.28
N LYS A 90 -22.74 22.24 28.36
CA LYS A 90 -22.49 23.58 28.95
C LYS A 90 -21.26 24.31 28.38
N ILE A 91 -20.23 23.53 27.97
CA ILE A 91 -18.97 24.06 27.39
C ILE A 91 -18.63 23.25 26.14
N PHE A 92 -18.17 23.93 25.09
CA PHE A 92 -17.71 23.28 23.85
C PHE A 92 -16.46 23.93 23.29
N ALA A 93 -15.59 23.16 22.66
CA ALA A 93 -14.37 23.63 22.02
C ALA A 93 -14.62 24.07 20.58
N GLY A 94 -13.86 25.04 20.10
CA GLY A 94 -13.80 25.38 18.68
C GLY A 94 -13.29 24.19 17.86
N SER A 95 -13.94 23.91 16.75
CA SER A 95 -13.56 22.80 15.86
C SER A 95 -12.38 23.19 14.97
N LEU A 96 -11.46 22.25 14.76
CA LEU A 96 -10.41 22.29 13.73
C LEU A 96 -10.75 21.45 12.50
N ALA A 97 -11.93 20.82 12.46
CA ALA A 97 -12.36 20.04 11.31
C ALA A 97 -12.51 20.94 10.06
N PRO A 98 -12.19 20.39 8.86
CA PRO A 98 -11.69 19.06 8.55
C PRO A 98 -10.16 18.88 8.71
N PHE A 99 -9.44 19.91 9.14
CA PHE A 99 -7.98 19.92 9.25
C PHE A 99 -7.44 18.86 10.23
N ALA A 100 -8.05 18.77 11.40
CA ALA A 100 -7.77 17.72 12.39
C ALA A 100 -9.02 17.44 13.23
N GLY A 101 -9.29 16.18 13.54
CA GLY A 101 -10.36 15.76 14.46
C GLY A 101 -10.07 16.16 15.92
N SER A 102 -11.08 15.97 16.79
CA SER A 102 -10.91 16.12 18.23
C SER A 102 -9.80 15.20 18.72
N HIS A 103 -8.96 15.46 19.61
CA HIS A 103 -7.86 14.61 20.16
C HIS A 103 -6.76 14.18 19.18
N GLN A 104 -6.86 14.44 17.88
CA GLN A 104 -5.80 14.12 16.94
C GLN A 104 -4.59 15.04 17.14
N GLN A 105 -3.39 14.45 17.11
CA GLN A 105 -2.11 15.17 17.23
C GLN A 105 -1.42 15.40 15.87
N SER A 106 -2.03 14.95 14.79
CA SER A 106 -1.57 15.13 13.42
C SER A 106 -2.70 15.62 12.53
N SER A 107 -2.36 16.48 11.56
CA SER A 107 -3.32 16.94 10.55
C SER A 107 -3.79 15.79 9.65
N GLN A 108 -4.96 15.95 9.04
CA GLN A 108 -5.48 14.94 8.09
C GLN A 108 -4.53 14.71 6.90
N ALA A 109 -3.91 15.78 6.39
CA ALA A 109 -2.93 15.67 5.31
C ALA A 109 -1.71 14.84 5.74
N LEU A 110 -1.20 15.03 6.96
CA LEU A 110 -0.12 14.24 7.49
C LEU A 110 -0.51 12.76 7.70
N GLN A 111 -1.72 12.52 8.22
CA GLN A 111 -2.22 11.14 8.38
C GLN A 111 -2.32 10.41 7.04
N ASN A 112 -2.75 11.10 5.98
CA ASN A 112 -2.79 10.55 4.63
C ASN A 112 -1.38 10.21 4.12
N LEU A 113 -0.40 11.09 4.31
CA LEU A 113 1.00 10.82 3.96
C LEU A 113 1.55 9.62 4.74
N GLN A 114 1.34 9.58 6.06
CA GLN A 114 1.74 8.45 6.91
C GLN A 114 1.14 7.13 6.42
N ARG A 115 -0.14 7.13 6.05
CA ARG A 115 -0.82 5.97 5.48
C ARG A 115 -0.18 5.51 4.17
N GLN A 116 0.11 6.44 3.26
CA GLN A 116 0.76 6.11 1.97
C GLN A 116 2.16 5.52 2.18
N LEU A 117 2.96 6.12 3.07
CA LEU A 117 4.28 5.59 3.41
C LEU A 117 4.18 4.17 4.00
N GLY A 118 3.20 3.93 4.87
CA GLY A 118 2.94 2.60 5.44
C GLY A 118 2.52 1.57 4.39
N LEU A 119 1.68 1.96 3.42
CA LEU A 119 1.25 1.09 2.33
C LEU A 119 2.39 0.74 1.36
N ILE A 120 3.21 1.72 1.00
CA ILE A 120 4.27 1.54 -0.01
C ILE A 120 5.49 0.83 0.57
N ALA A 121 5.89 1.19 1.80
CA ALA A 121 7.17 0.77 2.36
C ALA A 121 7.06 -0.01 3.68
N GLY A 122 5.86 -0.22 4.20
CA GLY A 122 5.67 -0.86 5.51
C GLY A 122 6.11 0.03 6.68
N GLY A 123 6.37 -0.59 7.85
CA GLY A 123 6.71 0.13 9.07
C GLY A 123 8.12 0.72 9.05
N GLU A 124 9.14 -0.11 9.08
CA GLU A 124 10.53 0.35 9.28
C GLU A 124 11.12 1.08 8.06
N ALA A 125 10.90 0.58 6.85
CA ALA A 125 11.35 1.27 5.66
C ALA A 125 10.59 2.59 5.46
N GLY A 126 9.27 2.60 5.73
CA GLY A 126 8.45 3.81 5.72
C GLY A 126 8.91 4.84 6.74
N LYS A 127 9.32 4.43 7.96
CA LYS A 127 9.92 5.31 8.97
C LYS A 127 11.22 5.95 8.47
N ARG A 128 12.11 5.15 7.85
CA ARG A 128 13.35 5.70 7.26
C ARG A 128 13.06 6.75 6.19
N ALA A 129 12.13 6.45 5.28
CA ALA A 129 11.68 7.40 4.25
C ALA A 129 11.08 8.66 4.86
N ALA A 130 10.23 8.53 5.89
CA ALA A 130 9.65 9.64 6.62
C ALA A 130 10.73 10.53 7.25
N THR A 131 11.72 9.93 7.92
CA THR A 131 12.83 10.66 8.55
C THR A 131 13.65 11.44 7.53
N ALA A 132 13.90 10.88 6.35
CA ALA A 132 14.67 11.53 5.28
C ALA A 132 14.00 12.84 4.78
N VAL A 133 12.67 12.95 4.89
CA VAL A 133 11.93 14.17 4.51
C VAL A 133 11.58 15.07 5.72
N GLY A 134 12.16 14.82 6.89
CA GLY A 134 11.94 15.61 8.10
C GLY A 134 10.62 15.29 8.84
N LEU A 135 10.00 14.15 8.55
CA LEU A 135 8.79 13.70 9.24
C LEU A 135 9.16 12.80 10.43
N ARG A 136 8.80 13.20 11.64
CA ARG A 136 8.95 12.36 12.85
C ARG A 136 7.71 11.47 13.03
N CYS A 137 7.89 10.16 12.87
CA CYS A 137 6.87 9.16 13.21
C CYS A 137 7.53 7.81 13.54
N SER A 138 6.84 6.97 14.30
CA SER A 138 7.28 5.58 14.54
C SER A 138 6.76 4.65 13.45
N ALA A 139 7.41 3.50 13.28
CA ALA A 139 6.95 2.42 12.41
C ALA A 139 5.52 1.99 12.75
N ASP A 140 5.21 1.83 14.04
CA ASP A 140 3.86 1.49 14.51
C ASP A 140 2.81 2.55 14.16
N THR A 141 3.19 3.84 14.12
CA THR A 141 2.26 4.88 13.68
C THR A 141 1.87 4.68 12.23
N LEU A 142 2.83 4.36 11.35
CA LEU A 142 2.56 4.08 9.93
C LEU A 142 1.66 2.86 9.77
N LEU A 143 1.98 1.76 10.45
CA LEU A 143 1.19 0.53 10.40
C LEU A 143 -0.23 0.74 10.93
N ARG A 144 -0.39 1.44 12.07
CA ARG A 144 -1.73 1.79 12.60
C ARG A 144 -2.53 2.66 11.64
N ARG A 145 -1.90 3.57 10.88
CA ARG A 145 -2.61 4.36 9.84
C ARG A 145 -3.13 3.49 8.70
N VAL A 146 -2.39 2.44 8.34
CA VAL A 146 -2.83 1.47 7.33
C VAL A 146 -3.98 0.63 7.86
N ILE A 147 -3.81 0.01 9.04
CA ILE A 147 -4.79 -0.91 9.66
C ILE A 147 -6.13 -0.20 9.94
N ASN A 148 -6.07 1.05 10.44
CA ASN A 148 -7.27 1.83 10.78
C ASN A 148 -7.86 2.58 9.56
N THR A 149 -7.43 2.28 8.35
CA THR A 149 -8.08 2.82 7.15
C THR A 149 -9.44 2.14 6.99
N PRO A 150 -10.54 2.90 6.84
CA PRO A 150 -11.83 2.30 6.56
C PRO A 150 -11.74 1.43 5.31
N GLU A 151 -12.30 0.24 5.38
CA GLU A 151 -12.40 -0.63 4.21
C GLU A 151 -13.17 0.12 3.12
N THR A 152 -12.62 0.09 1.92
CA THR A 152 -13.35 0.57 0.73
C THR A 152 -14.58 -0.33 0.57
N LYS A 153 -15.76 0.26 0.36
CA LYS A 153 -16.95 -0.53 0.06
C LYS A 153 -16.63 -1.46 -1.10
N GLN A 154 -16.68 -2.75 -0.82
CA GLN A 154 -16.51 -3.76 -1.86
C GLN A 154 -17.70 -3.64 -2.80
N SER A 155 -17.45 -3.57 -4.09
CA SER A 155 -18.47 -3.66 -5.13
C SER A 155 -18.26 -4.98 -5.88
N GLY A 156 -19.33 -5.62 -6.29
CA GLY A 156 -19.24 -6.71 -7.22
C GLY A 156 -18.82 -6.24 -8.62
N ALA A 157 -18.59 -7.18 -9.50
CA ALA A 157 -18.30 -6.94 -10.90
C ALA A 157 -18.89 -8.08 -11.75
N PRO A 158 -19.33 -7.82 -12.99
CA PRO A 158 -19.90 -8.87 -13.83
C PRO A 158 -18.86 -9.94 -14.21
N HIS A 159 -17.61 -9.56 -14.37
CA HIS A 159 -16.51 -10.48 -14.72
C HIS A 159 -15.44 -10.47 -13.64
N VAL A 160 -15.22 -11.60 -12.98
CA VAL A 160 -14.23 -11.73 -11.91
C VAL A 160 -13.20 -12.80 -12.21
N GLY A 161 -11.95 -12.50 -11.85
CA GLY A 161 -10.84 -13.45 -11.83
C GLY A 161 -10.53 -13.88 -10.41
N ILE A 162 -10.21 -15.16 -10.22
CA ILE A 162 -9.80 -15.71 -8.92
C ILE A 162 -8.43 -16.32 -9.05
N ASP A 163 -7.52 -15.97 -8.13
CA ASP A 163 -6.19 -16.52 -8.06
C ASP A 163 -5.74 -16.73 -6.61
N GLU A 164 -4.76 -17.60 -6.42
CA GLU A 164 -4.10 -17.78 -5.12
C GLU A 164 -3.09 -16.68 -4.86
N TRP A 165 -3.09 -16.18 -3.65
CA TRP A 165 -2.07 -15.26 -3.19
C TRP A 165 -1.33 -15.82 -1.96
N ALA A 166 -0.01 -15.86 -2.03
CA ALA A 166 0.82 -16.40 -0.97
C ALA A 166 1.25 -15.28 0.02
N TRP A 167 0.75 -15.29 1.25
CA TRP A 167 1.24 -14.45 2.34
C TRP A 167 2.66 -14.85 2.76
N HIS A 168 2.89 -16.17 2.78
CA HIS A 168 4.17 -16.77 3.05
C HIS A 168 4.27 -18.02 2.20
N ARG A 169 5.18 -18.02 1.23
CA ARG A 169 5.35 -19.15 0.29
C ARG A 169 5.51 -20.46 1.06
N GLY A 170 4.69 -21.45 0.70
CA GLY A 170 4.70 -22.78 1.32
C GLY A 170 3.87 -22.90 2.61
N HIS A 171 3.40 -21.81 3.23
CA HIS A 171 2.73 -21.88 4.55
C HIS A 171 1.34 -21.24 4.60
N ARG A 172 1.17 -20.05 4.05
CA ARG A 172 -0.09 -19.32 4.15
C ARG A 172 -0.49 -18.74 2.80
N TYR A 173 -1.68 -19.09 2.38
CA TYR A 173 -2.28 -18.62 1.14
C TYR A 173 -3.57 -17.89 1.43
N GLY A 174 -3.93 -16.97 0.57
CA GLY A 174 -5.22 -16.32 0.50
C GLY A 174 -5.78 -16.41 -0.92
N THR A 175 -7.01 -15.97 -1.09
CA THR A 175 -7.68 -15.88 -2.39
C THR A 175 -7.80 -14.42 -2.78
N LEU A 176 -7.24 -14.06 -3.92
CA LEU A 176 -7.41 -12.74 -4.53
C LEU A 176 -8.55 -12.80 -5.54
N ILE A 177 -9.50 -11.86 -5.45
CA ILE A 177 -10.55 -11.69 -6.44
C ILE A 177 -10.35 -10.33 -7.11
N VAL A 178 -10.33 -10.34 -8.44
CA VAL A 178 -10.06 -9.17 -9.29
C VAL A 178 -11.23 -8.92 -10.23
N ASN A 179 -11.58 -7.66 -10.42
CA ASN A 179 -12.47 -7.24 -11.50
C ASN A 179 -11.70 -7.31 -12.82
N LEU A 180 -12.13 -8.14 -13.76
CA LEU A 180 -11.46 -8.35 -15.05
C LEU A 180 -11.68 -7.20 -16.04
N ASP A 181 -12.72 -6.39 -15.85
CA ASP A 181 -13.00 -5.25 -16.73
C ASP A 181 -12.08 -4.06 -16.39
N THR A 182 -11.81 -3.86 -15.10
CA THR A 182 -11.01 -2.71 -14.62
C THR A 182 -9.60 -3.09 -14.19
N HIS A 183 -9.29 -4.40 -14.12
CA HIS A 183 -8.05 -4.98 -13.61
C HIS A 183 -7.72 -4.56 -12.16
N ARG A 184 -8.73 -4.23 -11.37
CA ARG A 184 -8.57 -3.82 -9.97
C ARG A 184 -8.91 -4.96 -9.01
N PRO A 185 -8.13 -5.13 -7.92
CA PRO A 185 -8.49 -6.07 -6.88
C PRO A 185 -9.81 -5.64 -6.23
N LEU A 186 -10.73 -6.59 -6.05
CA LEU A 186 -11.99 -6.40 -5.34
C LEU A 186 -11.84 -6.76 -3.88
N VAL A 187 -11.25 -7.92 -3.61
CA VAL A 187 -11.04 -8.41 -2.24
C VAL A 187 -9.89 -9.38 -2.17
N LEU A 188 -9.28 -9.42 -1.00
CA LEU A 188 -8.32 -10.44 -0.59
C LEU A 188 -8.93 -11.23 0.57
N LEU A 189 -9.31 -12.47 0.32
CA LEU A 189 -9.89 -13.35 1.34
C LEU A 189 -8.78 -14.13 2.05
N PRO A 190 -8.88 -14.30 3.38
CA PRO A 190 -7.96 -15.15 4.12
C PRO A 190 -8.25 -16.63 3.78
N GLY A 191 -7.21 -17.37 3.43
CA GLY A 191 -7.35 -18.80 3.11
C GLY A 191 -7.89 -19.07 1.70
N ARG A 192 -8.11 -20.36 1.44
CA ARG A 192 -8.58 -20.93 0.15
C ARG A 192 -9.82 -21.78 0.36
N ASP A 193 -10.55 -21.57 1.44
CA ASP A 193 -11.67 -22.40 1.78
C ASP A 193 -12.90 -22.10 0.91
N GLN A 194 -13.60 -23.16 0.53
CA GLN A 194 -14.78 -23.12 -0.31
C GLN A 194 -15.90 -22.26 0.31
N ARG A 195 -16.12 -22.38 1.63
CA ARG A 195 -17.24 -21.74 2.33
C ARG A 195 -17.10 -20.24 2.31
N THR A 196 -15.93 -19.71 2.62
CA THR A 196 -15.65 -18.26 2.62
C THR A 196 -15.85 -17.69 1.23
N LEU A 197 -15.34 -18.36 0.21
CA LEU A 197 -15.45 -17.91 -1.17
C LEU A 197 -16.91 -17.99 -1.67
N ALA A 198 -17.62 -19.07 -1.42
CA ALA A 198 -19.04 -19.18 -1.78
C ALA A 198 -19.92 -18.13 -1.07
N THR A 199 -19.58 -17.83 0.20
CA THR A 199 -20.28 -16.77 0.95
C THR A 199 -20.02 -15.39 0.34
N TRP A 200 -18.81 -15.16 -0.14
CA TRP A 200 -18.51 -13.91 -0.85
C TRP A 200 -19.27 -13.81 -2.17
N PHE A 201 -19.31 -14.85 -2.99
CA PHE A 201 -20.08 -14.85 -4.25
C PHE A 201 -21.56 -14.56 -4.06
N ARG A 202 -22.20 -15.14 -3.03
CA ARG A 202 -23.64 -14.91 -2.75
C ARG A 202 -23.96 -13.44 -2.47
N LYS A 203 -22.99 -12.62 -2.07
CA LYS A 203 -23.19 -11.18 -1.86
C LYS A 203 -23.27 -10.37 -3.16
N TYR A 204 -22.83 -10.96 -4.27
CA TYR A 204 -22.69 -10.29 -5.56
C TYR A 204 -23.37 -11.08 -6.68
N PRO A 205 -24.71 -11.10 -6.72
CA PRO A 205 -25.49 -11.87 -7.72
C PRO A 205 -25.30 -11.36 -9.15
N GLU A 206 -24.73 -10.16 -9.32
CA GLU A 206 -24.38 -9.58 -10.62
C GLU A 206 -23.23 -10.26 -11.34
N ILE A 207 -22.53 -11.20 -10.71
CA ILE A 207 -21.41 -11.92 -11.32
C ILE A 207 -21.93 -12.84 -12.44
N GLN A 208 -21.42 -12.63 -13.64
CA GLN A 208 -21.77 -13.36 -14.85
C GLN A 208 -20.69 -14.33 -15.29
N VAL A 209 -19.41 -13.96 -15.07
CA VAL A 209 -18.25 -14.77 -15.47
C VAL A 209 -17.26 -14.87 -14.31
N VAL A 210 -16.80 -16.11 -14.06
CA VAL A 210 -15.74 -16.41 -13.10
C VAL A 210 -14.58 -17.05 -13.83
N SER A 211 -13.47 -16.32 -14.02
CA SER A 211 -12.22 -16.88 -14.52
C SER A 211 -11.40 -17.42 -13.35
N ARG A 212 -10.94 -18.67 -13.45
CA ARG A 212 -10.21 -19.35 -12.38
C ARG A 212 -9.19 -20.36 -12.92
N ASP A 213 -8.26 -20.74 -12.06
CA ASP A 213 -7.41 -21.90 -12.28
C ASP A 213 -8.24 -23.22 -12.26
N ARG A 214 -7.57 -24.37 -12.36
CA ARG A 214 -8.21 -25.68 -12.33
C ARG A 214 -8.51 -26.20 -10.91
N SER A 215 -8.39 -25.36 -9.86
CA SER A 215 -8.69 -25.75 -8.48
C SER A 215 -10.13 -26.23 -8.34
N GLY A 216 -10.31 -27.42 -7.80
CA GLY A 216 -11.63 -27.99 -7.49
C GLY A 216 -12.38 -27.16 -6.45
N VAL A 217 -11.66 -26.57 -5.48
CA VAL A 217 -12.21 -25.72 -4.43
C VAL A 217 -12.88 -24.47 -5.03
N TYR A 218 -12.19 -23.80 -5.94
CA TYR A 218 -12.74 -22.63 -6.62
C TYR A 218 -13.92 -22.95 -7.53
N ALA A 219 -13.83 -24.12 -8.22
CA ALA A 219 -14.94 -24.59 -9.03
C ALA A 219 -16.21 -24.82 -8.23
N THR A 220 -16.08 -25.48 -7.08
CA THR A 220 -17.21 -25.80 -6.21
C THR A 220 -17.75 -24.53 -5.55
N ALA A 221 -16.89 -23.66 -5.05
CA ALA A 221 -17.29 -22.38 -4.46
C ALA A 221 -18.08 -21.48 -5.43
N ALA A 222 -17.62 -21.42 -6.70
CA ALA A 222 -18.33 -20.65 -7.73
C ALA A 222 -19.69 -21.29 -8.08
N ARG A 223 -19.77 -22.61 -8.14
CA ARG A 223 -21.04 -23.33 -8.38
C ARG A 223 -22.07 -23.11 -7.28
N GLU A 224 -21.61 -23.08 -6.02
CA GLU A 224 -22.49 -22.89 -4.86
C GLU A 224 -22.84 -21.43 -4.60
N GLY A 225 -21.90 -20.51 -4.84
CA GLY A 225 -22.05 -19.11 -4.50
C GLY A 225 -22.58 -18.22 -5.63
N ALA A 226 -22.29 -18.58 -6.89
CA ALA A 226 -22.72 -17.87 -8.09
C ALA A 226 -23.17 -18.87 -9.17
N PRO A 227 -24.24 -19.64 -8.95
CA PRO A 227 -24.69 -20.69 -9.87
C PRO A 227 -25.06 -20.16 -11.25
N GLN A 228 -25.43 -18.88 -11.36
CA GLN A 228 -25.73 -18.19 -12.62
C GLN A 228 -24.45 -17.86 -13.43
N ALA A 229 -23.28 -17.86 -12.80
CA ALA A 229 -22.06 -17.42 -13.45
C ALA A 229 -21.41 -18.50 -14.31
N ARG A 230 -21.00 -18.12 -15.50
CA ARG A 230 -20.21 -18.99 -16.38
C ARG A 230 -18.78 -19.11 -15.85
N GLN A 231 -18.31 -20.32 -15.59
CA GLN A 231 -16.94 -20.57 -15.20
C GLN A 231 -16.03 -20.72 -16.44
N VAL A 232 -14.89 -20.04 -16.46
CA VAL A 232 -13.92 -20.05 -17.53
C VAL A 232 -12.55 -20.41 -16.96
N ALA A 233 -11.79 -21.23 -17.66
CA ALA A 233 -10.43 -21.55 -17.27
C ALA A 233 -9.50 -20.36 -17.54
N ASP A 234 -8.62 -20.04 -16.59
CA ASP A 234 -7.63 -18.99 -16.75
C ASP A 234 -6.63 -19.35 -17.86
N ARG A 235 -6.50 -18.47 -18.83
CA ARG A 235 -5.65 -18.64 -20.01
C ARG A 235 -4.19 -18.85 -19.66
N TRP A 236 -3.67 -18.14 -18.66
CA TRP A 236 -2.28 -18.28 -18.25
C TRP A 236 -2.00 -19.68 -17.70
N HIS A 237 -2.88 -20.18 -16.83
CA HIS A 237 -2.77 -21.54 -16.29
C HIS A 237 -2.89 -22.64 -17.38
N LEU A 238 -3.70 -22.40 -18.41
CA LEU A 238 -3.78 -23.31 -19.57
C LEU A 238 -2.45 -23.35 -20.33
N LEU A 239 -1.91 -22.20 -20.68
CA LEU A 239 -0.64 -22.08 -21.40
C LEU A 239 0.53 -22.66 -20.58
N LYS A 240 0.58 -22.36 -19.29
CA LYS A 240 1.58 -22.95 -18.38
C LYS A 240 1.51 -24.47 -18.37
N ASN A 241 0.31 -25.05 -18.22
CA ASN A 241 0.14 -26.50 -18.18
C ASN A 241 0.56 -27.19 -19.50
N ILE A 242 0.32 -26.53 -20.64
CA ILE A 242 0.79 -27.00 -21.95
C ILE A 242 2.32 -26.94 -21.99
N GLY A 243 2.92 -25.81 -21.54
CA GLY A 243 4.37 -25.64 -21.45
C GLY A 243 5.02 -26.72 -20.58
N ASP A 244 4.49 -26.94 -19.38
CA ASP A 244 4.98 -27.95 -18.44
C ASP A 244 4.83 -29.39 -19.01
N ALA A 245 3.77 -29.67 -19.79
CA ALA A 245 3.60 -30.94 -20.46
C ALA A 245 4.60 -31.10 -21.59
N LEU A 246 4.82 -30.09 -22.40
CA LEU A 246 5.82 -30.09 -23.46
C LEU A 246 7.23 -30.26 -22.88
N GLU A 247 7.56 -29.56 -21.84
CA GLU A 247 8.86 -29.68 -21.16
C GLU A 247 9.09 -31.12 -20.67
N ARG A 248 8.11 -31.73 -20.00
CA ARG A 248 8.19 -33.15 -19.58
C ARG A 248 8.39 -34.11 -20.77
N MET A 249 7.70 -33.85 -21.87
CA MET A 249 7.88 -34.61 -23.08
C MET A 249 9.31 -34.48 -23.63
N MET A 250 9.80 -33.24 -23.74
CA MET A 250 11.16 -32.96 -24.23
C MET A 250 12.23 -33.59 -23.33
N TYR A 251 12.06 -33.58 -22.01
CA TYR A 251 13.00 -34.25 -21.10
C TYR A 251 13.15 -35.75 -21.37
N ARG A 252 12.09 -36.46 -21.75
CA ARG A 252 12.15 -37.88 -22.11
C ARG A 252 12.97 -38.12 -23.37
N HIS A 253 13.05 -37.15 -24.28
CA HIS A 253 13.75 -37.24 -25.55
C HIS A 253 15.14 -36.57 -25.54
N ILE A 254 15.60 -36.01 -24.42
CA ILE A 254 16.92 -35.39 -24.32
C ILE A 254 18.07 -36.32 -24.78
N PRO A 255 18.12 -37.60 -24.41
CA PRO A 255 19.20 -38.45 -24.87
C PRO A 255 19.24 -38.56 -26.42
N LEU A 256 18.07 -38.68 -27.03
CA LEU A 256 17.96 -38.76 -28.50
C LEU A 256 18.31 -37.43 -29.17
N ILE A 257 17.84 -36.30 -28.59
CA ILE A 257 18.16 -34.95 -29.07
C ILE A 257 19.67 -34.70 -29.01
N ARG A 258 20.33 -35.14 -27.94
CA ARG A 258 21.79 -34.99 -27.80
C ARG A 258 22.53 -35.85 -28.83
N LEU A 259 22.07 -37.06 -29.08
CA LEU A 259 22.65 -37.96 -30.10
C LEU A 259 22.56 -37.28 -31.49
N VAL A 260 21.38 -36.86 -31.91
CA VAL A 260 21.16 -36.16 -33.19
C VAL A 260 21.97 -34.87 -33.28
N ALA A 261 22.01 -34.09 -32.20
CA ALA A 261 22.83 -32.88 -32.15
C ALA A 261 24.32 -33.12 -32.28
N SER A 262 24.82 -34.25 -31.74
CA SER A 262 26.22 -34.64 -31.90
C SER A 262 26.56 -35.09 -33.33
N GLU A 263 25.59 -35.74 -34.02
CA GLU A 263 25.74 -36.17 -35.41
C GLU A 263 25.67 -34.98 -36.39
N LEU A 264 24.79 -34.00 -36.12
CA LEU A 264 24.59 -32.85 -36.98
C LEU A 264 25.58 -31.71 -36.69
N SER A 265 26.28 -31.75 -35.55
CA SER A 265 27.33 -30.75 -35.28
C SER A 265 28.51 -30.99 -36.17
N PRO A 266 28.94 -30.03 -37.01
CA PRO A 266 30.18 -30.17 -37.78
C PRO A 266 31.31 -30.44 -36.79
N LYS A 267 32.13 -31.47 -37.08
CA LYS A 267 33.32 -31.78 -36.28
C LYS A 267 34.14 -30.49 -36.15
N LYS A 268 34.09 -29.87 -34.97
CA LYS A 268 34.95 -28.71 -34.70
C LYS A 268 36.37 -29.17 -34.88
N SER A 269 37.06 -28.63 -35.90
CA SER A 269 38.52 -28.52 -35.87
C SER A 269 38.88 -27.84 -34.52
N PRO A 270 39.98 -28.23 -33.88
CA PRO A 270 40.39 -27.61 -32.64
C PRO A 270 40.67 -26.14 -32.93
N ASP A 271 39.70 -25.28 -32.63
CA ASP A 271 39.93 -23.85 -32.63
C ASP A 271 41.01 -23.53 -31.60
N PRO A 272 42.03 -22.75 -31.94
CA PRO A 272 42.94 -22.24 -30.95
C PRO A 272 42.13 -21.48 -29.91
N GLU A 273 42.33 -21.79 -28.63
CA GLU A 273 41.70 -21.09 -27.52
C GLU A 273 41.76 -19.57 -27.75
N PRO A 274 40.61 -18.88 -27.81
CA PRO A 274 40.64 -17.43 -27.86
C PRO A 274 41.14 -16.96 -26.50
N SER A 275 42.41 -16.60 -26.42
CA SER A 275 42.98 -15.90 -25.28
C SER A 275 42.45 -14.47 -25.24
N VAL A 276 41.14 -14.31 -24.88
CA VAL A 276 40.57 -12.99 -24.59
C VAL A 276 40.95 -12.67 -23.16
N PRO A 277 41.76 -11.63 -22.91
CA PRO A 277 42.12 -11.27 -21.56
C PRO A 277 40.89 -11.00 -20.72
N ALA A 278 40.84 -11.54 -19.49
CA ALA A 278 39.68 -11.42 -18.58
C ALA A 278 39.30 -9.95 -18.27
N ALA A 279 40.11 -8.99 -18.66
CA ALA A 279 39.88 -7.56 -18.55
C ALA A 279 38.83 -6.98 -19.53
N SER A 280 38.49 -7.69 -20.63
CA SER A 280 37.59 -7.19 -21.70
C SER A 280 36.12 -7.50 -21.50
N LEU A 281 35.75 -8.33 -20.52
CA LEU A 281 34.34 -8.69 -20.28
C LEU A 281 33.60 -7.57 -19.53
N ARG A 282 32.43 -7.21 -20.03
CA ARG A 282 31.52 -6.27 -19.35
C ARG A 282 31.10 -6.80 -17.98
N ARG A 283 30.88 -5.90 -17.02
CA ARG A 283 30.52 -6.26 -15.63
C ARG A 283 29.42 -7.34 -15.48
N PRO A 284 28.31 -7.34 -16.27
CA PRO A 284 27.29 -8.39 -16.22
C PRO A 284 27.80 -9.78 -16.66
N GLU A 285 28.71 -9.81 -17.62
CA GLU A 285 29.30 -11.05 -18.15
C GLU A 285 30.28 -11.67 -17.16
N ARG A 286 31.07 -10.84 -16.47
CA ARG A 286 31.94 -11.30 -15.35
C ARG A 286 31.14 -11.91 -14.22
N LEU A 287 30.01 -11.29 -13.84
CA LEU A 287 29.11 -11.83 -12.81
C LEU A 287 28.51 -13.18 -13.22
N LYS A 288 28.06 -13.32 -14.48
CA LYS A 288 27.56 -14.59 -15.02
C LYS A 288 28.63 -15.68 -15.01
N GLN A 289 29.84 -15.36 -15.41
CA GLN A 289 30.96 -16.29 -15.37
C GLN A 289 31.35 -16.72 -13.96
N GLN A 290 31.41 -15.77 -13.00
CA GLN A 290 31.66 -16.07 -11.58
C GLN A 290 30.56 -16.98 -10.99
N THR A 291 29.29 -16.72 -11.30
CA THR A 291 28.16 -17.54 -10.84
C THR A 291 28.24 -18.95 -11.46
N ARG A 292 28.61 -19.07 -12.72
CA ARG A 292 28.79 -20.36 -13.40
C ARG A 292 29.97 -21.17 -12.82
N LYS A 293 31.10 -20.53 -12.52
CA LYS A 293 32.25 -21.15 -11.85
C LYS A 293 31.91 -21.64 -10.45
N LYS A 294 31.19 -20.84 -9.64
CA LYS A 294 30.73 -21.24 -8.29
C LYS A 294 29.74 -22.41 -8.33
N ARG A 295 28.84 -22.44 -9.31
CA ARG A 295 27.92 -23.58 -9.51
C ARG A 295 28.67 -24.85 -9.91
N HIS A 296 29.67 -24.73 -10.78
CA HIS A 296 30.48 -25.86 -11.23
C HIS A 296 31.34 -26.43 -10.08
N GLN A 297 31.95 -25.59 -9.26
CA GLN A 297 32.68 -26.01 -8.06
C GLN A 297 31.79 -26.74 -7.07
N ARG A 298 30.62 -26.18 -6.74
CA ARG A 298 29.65 -26.88 -5.87
C ARG A 298 29.18 -28.22 -6.44
N TRP A 299 28.99 -28.29 -7.74
CA TRP A 299 28.60 -29.55 -8.41
C TRP A 299 29.72 -30.58 -8.30
N THR A 300 30.99 -30.20 -8.52
CA THR A 300 32.15 -31.10 -8.39
C THR A 300 32.35 -31.55 -6.94
N GLU A 301 32.13 -30.66 -5.95
CA GLU A 301 32.20 -31.03 -4.53
C GLU A 301 31.11 -32.05 -4.15
N VAL A 302 29.88 -31.90 -4.66
CA VAL A 302 28.77 -32.83 -4.40
C VAL A 302 28.99 -34.19 -5.11
N MET A 303 29.64 -34.21 -6.27
CA MET A 303 29.91 -35.46 -7.01
C MET A 303 31.15 -36.20 -6.50
N ALA A 304 31.94 -35.57 -5.62
CA ALA A 304 33.12 -36.19 -4.98
C ALA A 304 32.81 -36.78 -3.60
N LEU A 305 31.55 -36.61 -3.10
CA LEU A 305 30.99 -37.27 -1.88
C LEU A 305 30.27 -38.57 -2.26
#